data_06e0b7f632ecf0383525211f4f95c09d
#
_entry.id   06e0b7f632ecf0383525211f4f95c09d
#
_cell.length_a   1.000
_cell.length_b   1.000
_cell.length_c   1.000
_cell.angle_alpha   90.00
_cell.angle_beta   90.00
_cell.angle_gamma   90.00
#
_symmetry.space_group_name_H-M   'P 1'
#
loop_
_entity.id
_entity.type
_entity.pdbx_description
1 polymer ?
#
loop_
_entity_poly.entity_id
_entity_poly.type
_entity_poly.pdbx_seq_one_letter_code
_entity_poly.pdbx_strand_id
1 'polypeptide(L)'
;MNSEDENSVGHKLFSALRKLRKGHLHHSVEGHKPSEMTLLICIARASHSSDVGLKVSEISRFLGLTPPTVTQLINSLEAKQMVERQADASDRRVVRIKLTEQGKIITRKAKKHMDTTLNKMVEYLGEEESNQLAELLLKVHAFMKDNPPPNLDRLQMNGDEKLD
;
A
#
# COMPACT_ATOMS: atom_id res chain seq x y z
N MET A 1 22.11 12.43 -25.13
CA MET A 1 21.27 11.28 -24.66
C MET A 1 20.80 10.63 -25.93
N ASN A 2 21.39 9.44 -26.31
CA ASN A 2 21.24 8.83 -27.63
C ASN A 2 19.84 8.22 -27.78
N SER A 3 19.22 8.40 -28.92
CA SER A 3 17.92 7.83 -29.33
C SER A 3 17.85 6.29 -29.30
N GLU A 4 18.98 5.59 -29.23
CA GLU A 4 19.06 4.13 -29.08
C GLU A 4 18.71 3.67 -27.66
N ASP A 5 18.96 4.48 -26.63
CA ASP A 5 18.62 4.15 -25.25
C ASP A 5 17.11 4.20 -24.96
N GLU A 6 16.37 5.06 -25.64
CA GLU A 6 14.91 5.18 -25.46
C GLU A 6 14.13 3.96 -25.99
N ASN A 7 14.72 3.18 -26.88
CA ASN A 7 14.08 2.01 -27.48
C ASN A 7 14.46 0.68 -26.80
N SER A 8 15.31 0.71 -25.81
CA SER A 8 15.70 -0.49 -25.07
C SER A 8 14.51 -1.11 -24.32
N VAL A 9 14.50 -2.45 -24.19
CA VAL A 9 13.46 -3.19 -23.44
C VAL A 9 13.37 -2.68 -21.98
N GLY A 10 14.52 -2.39 -21.38
CA GLY A 10 14.59 -1.84 -20.03
C GLY A 10 13.89 -0.49 -19.91
N HIS A 11 14.11 0.42 -20.88
CA HIS A 11 13.46 1.74 -20.90
C HIS A 11 11.94 1.62 -21.10
N LYS A 12 11.48 0.74 -21.99
CA LYS A 12 10.04 0.47 -22.19
C LYS A 12 9.40 -0.05 -20.90
N LEU A 13 10.04 -1.01 -20.24
CA LEU A 13 9.56 -1.57 -18.97
C LEU A 13 9.50 -0.50 -17.87
N PHE A 14 10.57 0.28 -17.71
CA PHE A 14 10.62 1.38 -16.73
C PHE A 14 9.52 2.41 -17.00
N SER A 15 9.33 2.81 -18.26
CA SER A 15 8.29 3.76 -18.65
C SER A 15 6.89 3.23 -18.34
N ALA A 16 6.61 1.94 -18.60
CA ALA A 16 5.35 1.29 -18.30
C ALA A 16 5.09 1.26 -16.79
N LEU A 17 6.05 0.84 -15.98
CA LEU A 17 5.96 0.81 -14.53
C LEU A 17 5.76 2.22 -13.94
N ARG A 18 6.45 3.23 -14.48
CA ARG A 18 6.28 4.63 -14.09
C ARG A 18 4.86 5.16 -14.39
N LYS A 19 4.32 4.82 -15.58
CA LYS A 19 2.95 5.19 -15.97
C LYS A 19 1.92 4.52 -15.05
N LEU A 20 2.08 3.23 -14.76
CA LEU A 20 1.22 2.51 -13.81
C LEU A 20 1.24 3.14 -12.42
N ARG A 21 2.42 3.51 -11.92
CA ARG A 21 2.55 4.16 -10.61
C ARG A 21 1.90 5.55 -10.57
N LYS A 22 1.98 6.33 -11.65
CA LYS A 22 1.34 7.65 -11.76
C LYS A 22 -0.16 7.56 -12.05
N GLY A 23 -0.58 6.49 -12.75
CA GLY A 23 -1.97 6.27 -13.11
C GLY A 23 -2.75 5.65 -11.94
N HIS A 24 -3.67 6.35 -11.40
CA HIS A 24 -5.03 5.98 -10.90
C HIS A 24 -5.23 4.79 -9.94
N LEU A 25 -4.20 4.07 -9.47
CA LEU A 25 -4.35 3.10 -8.39
C LEU A 25 -4.63 3.77 -7.02
N HIS A 26 -4.54 5.10 -6.96
CA HIS A 26 -4.75 5.91 -5.76
C HIS A 26 -6.00 6.78 -5.85
N HIS A 27 -7.13 6.23 -6.26
CA HIS A 27 -8.39 6.98 -6.19
C HIS A 27 -8.76 7.15 -4.72
N SER A 28 -9.05 8.39 -4.33
CA SER A 28 -9.70 8.65 -3.05
C SER A 28 -11.11 8.03 -3.11
N VAL A 29 -11.40 7.15 -2.18
CA VAL A 29 -12.75 6.59 -2.04
C VAL A 29 -13.53 7.50 -1.09
N GLU A 30 -14.61 8.09 -1.57
CA GLU A 30 -15.51 8.96 -0.78
C GLU A 30 -14.79 10.07 0.01
N GLY A 31 -13.77 10.71 -0.59
CA GLY A 31 -13.03 11.81 0.06
C GLY A 31 -11.94 11.38 1.06
N HIS A 32 -11.70 10.08 1.21
CA HIS A 32 -10.61 9.58 2.05
C HIS A 32 -9.28 9.56 1.30
N LYS A 33 -8.20 9.96 1.99
CA LYS A 33 -6.85 9.92 1.42
C LYS A 33 -6.42 8.48 1.14
N PRO A 34 -5.60 8.23 0.10
CA PRO A 34 -5.11 6.87 -0.20
C PRO A 34 -4.43 6.18 0.99
N SER A 35 -3.63 6.93 1.78
CA SER A 35 -2.98 6.40 2.98
C SER A 35 -3.96 5.97 4.08
N GLU A 36 -5.06 6.70 4.25
CA GLU A 36 -6.14 6.35 5.17
C GLU A 36 -6.84 5.07 4.72
N MET A 37 -7.16 4.97 3.42
CA MET A 37 -7.77 3.77 2.86
C MET A 37 -6.88 2.54 2.99
N THR A 38 -5.56 2.70 2.74
CA THR A 38 -4.59 1.62 2.92
C THR A 38 -4.59 1.10 4.37
N LEU A 39 -4.64 2.00 5.35
CA LEU A 39 -4.70 1.62 6.76
C LEU A 39 -6.03 0.92 7.10
N LEU A 40 -7.16 1.43 6.65
CA LEU A 40 -8.48 0.81 6.85
C LEU A 40 -8.53 -0.61 6.26
N ILE A 41 -8.02 -0.80 5.04
CA ILE A 41 -7.95 -2.11 4.37
C ILE A 41 -7.01 -3.06 5.13
N CYS A 42 -5.88 -2.57 5.65
CA CYS A 42 -4.96 -3.35 6.48
C CYS A 42 -5.67 -3.91 7.72
N ILE A 43 -6.41 -3.06 8.45
CA ILE A 43 -7.17 -3.47 9.63
C ILE A 43 -8.29 -4.45 9.24
N ALA A 44 -9.03 -4.18 8.14
CA ALA A 44 -10.10 -5.05 7.66
C ALA A 44 -9.59 -6.47 7.35
N ARG A 45 -8.43 -6.58 6.69
CA ARG A 45 -7.82 -7.89 6.36
C ARG A 45 -7.45 -8.68 7.62
N ALA A 46 -6.88 -8.02 8.61
CA ALA A 46 -6.53 -8.66 9.88
C ALA A 46 -7.78 -9.12 10.66
N SER A 47 -8.87 -8.36 10.59
CA SER A 47 -10.13 -8.70 11.25
C SER A 47 -10.81 -9.96 10.67
N HIS A 48 -10.48 -10.36 9.43
CA HIS A 48 -10.94 -11.64 8.87
C HIS A 48 -10.31 -12.87 9.56
N SER A 49 -9.10 -12.71 10.11
CA SER A 49 -8.39 -13.79 10.79
C SER A 49 -8.60 -13.78 12.30
N SER A 50 -8.90 -12.62 12.89
CA SER A 50 -9.12 -12.44 14.34
C SER A 50 -9.81 -11.11 14.61
N ASP A 51 -10.89 -11.11 15.37
CA ASP A 51 -11.61 -9.88 15.79
C ASP A 51 -10.89 -9.12 16.92
N VAL A 52 -9.62 -9.42 17.19
CA VAL A 52 -8.87 -8.82 18.30
C VAL A 52 -8.40 -7.40 17.98
N GLY A 53 -8.30 -7.02 16.70
CA GLY A 53 -7.73 -5.73 16.26
C GLY A 53 -6.20 -5.75 16.22
N LEU A 54 -5.59 -4.69 15.67
CA LEU A 54 -4.14 -4.57 15.45
C LEU A 54 -3.48 -3.58 16.40
N LYS A 55 -2.25 -3.89 16.83
CA LYS A 55 -1.37 -2.94 17.53
C LYS A 55 -0.77 -1.96 16.52
N VAL A 56 -0.43 -0.74 16.96
CA VAL A 56 0.27 0.26 16.13
C VAL A 56 1.55 -0.30 15.52
N SER A 57 2.32 -1.09 16.28
CA SER A 57 3.55 -1.72 15.81
C SER A 57 3.32 -2.76 14.70
N GLU A 58 2.21 -3.50 14.77
CA GLU A 58 1.83 -4.45 13.72
C GLU A 58 1.44 -3.71 12.44
N ILE A 59 0.63 -2.66 12.56
CA ILE A 59 0.25 -1.79 11.43
C ILE A 59 1.49 -1.16 10.79
N SER A 60 2.42 -0.62 11.59
CA SER A 60 3.67 -0.03 11.11
C SER A 60 4.48 -1.01 10.28
N ARG A 61 4.62 -2.24 10.76
CA ARG A 61 5.33 -3.31 10.03
C ARG A 61 4.63 -3.70 8.74
N PHE A 62 3.29 -3.86 8.77
CA PHE A 62 2.51 -4.22 7.57
C PHE A 62 2.56 -3.15 6.48
N LEU A 63 2.54 -1.87 6.87
CA LEU A 63 2.50 -0.76 5.93
C LEU A 63 3.89 -0.24 5.55
N GLY A 64 4.97 -0.68 6.23
CA GLY A 64 6.31 -0.14 6.05
C GLY A 64 6.41 1.34 6.46
N LEU A 65 5.58 1.79 7.41
CA LEU A 65 5.53 3.17 7.89
C LEU A 65 6.08 3.27 9.31
N THR A 66 6.55 4.48 9.67
CA THR A 66 7.00 4.74 11.05
C THR A 66 5.83 4.80 12.02
N PRO A 67 6.00 4.39 13.30
CA PRO A 67 4.94 4.45 14.30
C PRO A 67 4.31 5.85 14.48
N PRO A 68 5.06 6.97 14.45
CA PRO A 68 4.45 8.30 14.47
C PRO A 68 3.51 8.56 13.28
N THR A 69 3.91 8.17 12.06
CA THR A 69 3.08 8.31 10.86
C THR A 69 1.77 7.51 10.99
N VAL A 70 1.88 6.26 11.45
CA VAL A 70 0.70 5.41 11.70
C VAL A 70 -0.22 6.03 12.75
N THR A 71 0.35 6.57 13.84
CA THR A 71 -0.42 7.24 14.90
C THR A 71 -1.19 8.44 14.37
N GLN A 72 -0.58 9.27 13.49
CA GLN A 72 -1.27 10.39 12.84
C GLN A 72 -2.44 9.92 11.96
N LEU A 73 -2.24 8.85 11.19
CA LEU A 73 -3.32 8.28 10.36
C LEU A 73 -4.46 7.73 11.22
N ILE A 74 -4.14 7.04 12.33
CA ILE A 74 -5.15 6.54 13.28
C ILE A 74 -5.92 7.70 13.89
N ASN A 75 -5.27 8.77 14.34
CA ASN A 75 -5.94 9.96 14.90
C ASN A 75 -6.91 10.60 13.88
N SER A 76 -6.48 10.70 12.62
CA SER A 76 -7.32 11.22 11.55
C SER A 76 -8.56 10.33 11.30
N LEU A 77 -8.38 9.01 11.29
CA LEU A 77 -9.47 8.05 11.09
C LEU A 77 -10.40 7.93 12.30
N GLU A 78 -9.86 8.07 13.50
CA GLU A 78 -10.64 8.10 14.76
C GLU A 78 -11.53 9.36 14.81
N ALA A 79 -10.99 10.53 14.44
CA ALA A 79 -11.77 11.76 14.31
C ALA A 79 -12.89 11.65 13.26
N LYS A 80 -12.72 10.81 12.24
CA LYS A 80 -13.73 10.48 11.24
C LYS A 80 -14.64 9.30 11.65
N GLN A 81 -14.50 8.80 12.86
CA GLN A 81 -15.25 7.65 13.38
C GLN A 81 -15.12 6.35 12.55
N MET A 82 -13.99 6.16 11.86
CA MET A 82 -13.74 4.98 11.04
C MET A 82 -13.03 3.87 11.79
N VAL A 83 -12.25 4.24 12.80
CA VAL A 83 -11.54 3.32 13.70
C VAL A 83 -11.78 3.71 15.15
N GLU A 84 -11.57 2.78 16.05
CA GLU A 84 -11.61 2.97 17.49
C GLU A 84 -10.40 2.32 18.17
N ARG A 85 -10.02 2.87 19.32
CA ARG A 85 -9.02 2.28 20.21
C ARG A 85 -9.69 1.46 21.26
N GLN A 86 -9.23 0.21 21.42
CA GLN A 86 -9.74 -0.71 22.43
C GLN A 86 -8.57 -1.25 23.27
N ALA A 87 -8.72 -1.29 24.59
CA ALA A 87 -7.76 -1.97 25.44
C ALA A 87 -7.76 -3.48 25.13
N ASP A 88 -6.57 -4.08 25.08
CA ASP A 88 -6.46 -5.52 24.92
C ASP A 88 -7.06 -6.24 26.12
N ALA A 89 -7.77 -7.35 25.87
CA ALA A 89 -8.46 -8.10 26.93
C ALA A 89 -7.49 -8.77 27.92
N SER A 90 -6.28 -9.11 27.46
CA SER A 90 -5.26 -9.81 28.26
C SER A 90 -4.26 -8.85 28.93
N ASP A 91 -3.99 -7.69 28.30
CA ASP A 91 -3.07 -6.67 28.83
C ASP A 91 -3.62 -5.26 28.55
N ARG A 92 -4.17 -4.62 29.57
CA ARG A 92 -4.75 -3.26 29.49
C ARG A 92 -3.75 -2.16 29.11
N ARG A 93 -2.44 -2.44 29.14
CA ARG A 93 -1.40 -1.50 28.68
C ARG A 93 -1.27 -1.51 27.16
N VAL A 94 -1.84 -2.50 26.51
CA VAL A 94 -1.82 -2.65 25.06
C VAL A 94 -3.10 -2.07 24.48
N VAL A 95 -2.95 -1.17 23.51
CA VAL A 95 -4.05 -0.59 22.74
C VAL A 95 -4.11 -1.26 21.36
N ARG A 96 -5.29 -1.69 20.99
CA ARG A 96 -5.61 -2.25 19.69
C ARG A 96 -6.52 -1.33 18.92
N ILE A 97 -6.33 -1.31 17.61
CA ILE A 97 -7.10 -0.51 16.66
C ILE A 97 -8.05 -1.45 15.93
N LYS A 98 -9.34 -1.11 15.98
CA LYS A 98 -10.40 -1.83 15.28
C LYS A 98 -11.15 -0.91 14.34
N LEU A 99 -11.82 -1.49 13.34
CA LEU A 99 -12.80 -0.77 12.53
C LEU A 99 -14.09 -0.58 13.32
N THR A 100 -14.65 0.62 13.26
CA THR A 100 -16.05 0.86 13.62
C THR A 100 -16.98 0.27 12.55
N GLU A 101 -18.29 0.27 12.78
CA GLU A 101 -19.25 -0.12 11.73
C GLU A 101 -19.14 0.80 10.50
N GLN A 102 -18.90 2.08 10.69
CA GLN A 102 -18.64 3.03 9.60
C GLN A 102 -17.39 2.62 8.80
N GLY A 103 -16.28 2.31 9.49
CA GLY A 103 -15.05 1.82 8.86
C GLY A 103 -15.27 0.54 8.07
N LYS A 104 -16.05 -0.41 8.60
CA LYS A 104 -16.41 -1.65 7.90
C LYS A 104 -17.25 -1.39 6.63
N ILE A 105 -18.17 -0.44 6.68
CA ILE A 105 -18.98 -0.05 5.51
C ILE A 105 -18.08 0.51 4.40
N ILE A 106 -17.21 1.46 4.74
CA ILE A 106 -16.28 2.08 3.79
C ILE A 106 -15.32 1.07 3.17
N THR A 107 -14.74 0.17 3.98
CA THR A 107 -13.84 -0.86 3.47
C THR A 107 -14.54 -1.86 2.55
N ARG A 108 -15.80 -2.23 2.84
CA ARG A 108 -16.62 -3.06 1.93
C ARG A 108 -16.90 -2.37 0.60
N LYS A 109 -17.24 -1.07 0.62
CA LYS A 109 -17.44 -0.27 -0.60
C LYS A 109 -16.15 -0.18 -1.42
N ALA A 110 -15.01 0.09 -0.77
CA ALA A 110 -13.71 0.15 -1.44
C ALA A 110 -13.35 -1.19 -2.09
N LYS A 111 -13.57 -2.31 -1.40
CA LYS A 111 -13.38 -3.65 -1.95
C LYS A 111 -14.24 -3.87 -3.18
N LYS A 112 -15.56 -3.60 -3.10
CA LYS A 112 -16.48 -3.75 -4.23
C LYS A 112 -16.05 -2.91 -5.43
N HIS A 113 -15.60 -1.67 -5.19
CA HIS A 113 -15.09 -0.80 -6.26
C HIS A 113 -13.83 -1.38 -6.90
N MET A 114 -12.90 -1.89 -6.10
CA MET A 114 -11.69 -2.56 -6.59
C MET A 114 -12.02 -3.80 -7.42
N ASP A 115 -12.90 -4.67 -6.91
CA ASP A 115 -13.33 -5.88 -7.61
C ASP A 115 -13.97 -5.52 -8.97
N THR A 116 -14.83 -4.50 -9.00
CA THR A 116 -15.44 -3.99 -10.24
C THR A 116 -14.39 -3.47 -11.22
N THR A 117 -13.39 -2.74 -10.73
CA THR A 117 -12.30 -2.20 -11.58
C THR A 117 -11.43 -3.32 -12.15
N LEU A 118 -11.09 -4.32 -11.33
CA LEU A 118 -10.34 -5.49 -11.77
C LEU A 118 -11.10 -6.31 -12.82
N ASN A 119 -12.40 -6.53 -12.60
CA ASN A 119 -13.22 -7.23 -13.59
C ASN A 119 -13.25 -6.50 -14.94
N LYS A 120 -13.45 -5.17 -14.93
CA LYS A 120 -13.36 -4.36 -16.16
C LYS A 120 -11.99 -4.43 -16.84
N MET A 121 -10.91 -4.51 -16.05
CA MET A 121 -9.57 -4.68 -16.60
C MET A 121 -9.39 -6.05 -17.25
N VAL A 122 -9.93 -7.12 -16.65
CA VAL A 122 -9.95 -8.47 -17.25
C VAL A 122 -10.80 -8.48 -18.52
N GLU A 123 -11.97 -7.84 -18.53
CA GLU A 123 -12.79 -7.68 -19.73
C GLU A 123 -12.06 -6.94 -20.86
N TYR A 124 -11.26 -5.93 -20.52
CA TYR A 124 -10.50 -5.13 -21.48
C TYR A 124 -9.28 -5.87 -22.06
N LEU A 125 -8.54 -6.58 -21.22
CA LEU A 125 -7.33 -7.31 -21.61
C LEU A 125 -7.63 -8.68 -22.23
N GLY A 126 -8.69 -9.33 -21.79
CA GLY A 126 -8.93 -10.74 -21.98
C GLY A 126 -8.36 -11.58 -20.84
N GLU A 127 -8.85 -12.82 -20.71
CA GLU A 127 -8.48 -13.72 -19.61
C GLU A 127 -7.02 -14.20 -19.72
N GLU A 128 -6.58 -14.51 -20.93
CA GLU A 128 -5.22 -15.02 -21.20
C GLU A 128 -4.16 -13.97 -20.83
N GLU A 129 -4.28 -12.76 -21.38
CA GLU A 129 -3.36 -11.66 -21.14
C GLU A 129 -3.40 -11.20 -19.66
N SER A 130 -4.56 -11.29 -19.02
CA SER A 130 -4.68 -10.98 -17.59
C SER A 130 -3.91 -11.98 -16.73
N ASN A 131 -3.97 -13.27 -17.05
CA ASN A 131 -3.21 -14.31 -16.38
C ASN A 131 -1.70 -14.14 -16.62
N GLN A 132 -1.28 -13.89 -17.86
CA GLN A 132 0.12 -13.62 -18.20
C GLN A 132 0.66 -12.38 -17.46
N LEU A 133 -0.13 -11.30 -17.40
CA LEU A 133 0.24 -10.09 -16.66
C LEU A 133 0.41 -10.38 -15.16
N ALA A 134 -0.50 -11.14 -14.55
CA ALA A 134 -0.41 -11.53 -13.15
C ALA A 134 0.87 -12.32 -12.87
N GLU A 135 1.21 -13.32 -13.71
CA GLU A 135 2.45 -14.09 -13.58
C GLU A 135 3.70 -13.21 -13.72
N LEU A 136 3.73 -12.31 -14.71
CA LEU A 136 4.87 -11.41 -14.91
C LEU A 136 5.05 -10.45 -13.73
N LEU A 137 3.97 -9.91 -13.18
CA LEU A 137 4.01 -9.06 -11.98
C LEU A 137 4.53 -9.82 -10.76
N LEU A 138 4.16 -11.09 -10.58
CA LEU A 138 4.69 -11.93 -9.50
C LEU A 138 6.18 -12.21 -9.67
N LYS A 139 6.66 -12.45 -10.91
CA LYS A 139 8.10 -12.59 -11.22
C LYS A 139 8.87 -11.30 -10.93
N VAL A 140 8.33 -10.13 -11.30
CA VAL A 140 8.94 -8.83 -10.97
C VAL A 140 8.99 -8.61 -9.46
N HIS A 141 7.91 -8.96 -8.74
CA HIS A 141 7.89 -8.85 -7.27
C HIS A 141 8.96 -9.73 -6.62
N ALA A 142 9.09 -10.99 -7.04
CA ALA A 142 10.13 -11.89 -6.54
C ALA A 142 11.54 -11.33 -6.80
N PHE A 143 11.81 -10.86 -8.03
CA PHE A 143 13.09 -10.25 -8.37
C PHE A 143 13.40 -9.03 -7.48
N MET A 144 12.45 -8.12 -7.28
CA MET A 144 12.65 -6.94 -6.44
C MET A 144 12.87 -7.27 -4.95
N LYS A 145 12.28 -8.36 -4.47
CA LYS A 145 12.50 -8.84 -3.10
C LYS A 145 13.92 -9.32 -2.89
N ASP A 146 14.48 -10.05 -3.88
CA ASP A 146 15.83 -10.62 -3.81
C ASP A 146 16.90 -9.57 -4.20
N ASN A 147 16.52 -8.54 -4.96
CA ASN A 147 17.38 -7.45 -5.42
C ASN A 147 16.78 -6.09 -5.01
N PRO A 148 16.75 -5.75 -3.73
CA PRO A 148 16.23 -4.46 -3.30
C PRO A 148 17.03 -3.33 -3.93
N PRO A 149 16.36 -2.25 -4.42
CA PRO A 149 17.06 -1.11 -4.99
C PRO A 149 18.03 -0.52 -3.96
N PRO A 150 19.18 0.01 -4.40
CA PRO A 150 20.13 0.64 -3.50
C PRO A 150 19.43 1.74 -2.71
N ASN A 151 19.67 1.78 -1.40
CA ASN A 151 19.10 2.80 -0.52
C ASN A 151 19.77 4.14 -0.83
N LEU A 152 19.14 4.95 -1.69
CA LEU A 152 19.65 6.24 -2.13
C LEU A 152 19.87 7.22 -0.98
N ASP A 153 19.17 7.05 0.14
CA ASP A 153 19.36 7.89 1.34
C ASP A 153 20.74 7.69 1.98
N ARG A 154 21.39 6.52 1.76
CA ARG A 154 22.77 6.27 2.21
C ARG A 154 23.84 6.89 1.30
N LEU A 155 23.51 7.22 0.06
CA LEU A 155 24.45 7.84 -0.89
C LEU A 155 24.60 9.35 -0.66
N GLN A 156 23.63 10.00 -0.03
CA GLN A 156 23.70 11.44 0.28
C GLN A 156 24.51 11.74 1.56
N MET A 157 24.75 10.77 2.42
CA MET A 157 25.52 10.99 3.67
C MET A 157 27.05 10.84 3.52
N ASN A 158 27.54 10.34 2.39
CA ASN A 158 28.99 10.17 2.16
C ASN A 158 29.57 11.24 1.20
N GLY A 159 28.81 12.26 0.83
CA GLY A 159 29.22 13.35 -0.08
C GLY A 159 29.93 14.53 0.58
N ASP A 160 30.02 14.59 1.91
CA ASP A 160 30.63 15.70 2.65
C ASP A 160 32.03 15.38 3.18
N GLU A 161 32.76 14.42 2.58
CA GLU A 161 34.20 14.28 2.85
C GLU A 161 35.03 15.10 1.84
N LYS A 162 35.32 16.34 2.27
CA LYS A 162 36.53 17.15 2.06
C LYS A 162 37.20 17.09 0.68
N LEU A 163 36.99 18.14 -0.07
CA LEU A 163 38.00 18.73 -0.94
C LEU A 163 38.74 19.83 -0.13
N ASP A 164 39.86 19.46 0.46
CA ASP A 164 40.95 20.39 0.78
C ASP A 164 41.95 20.43 -0.39
#